data_228eed2433741668dffd65c03208f570
#
_entry.id   228eed2433741668dffd65c03208f570
#
_cell.length_a   1.000
_cell.length_b   1.000
_cell.length_c   1.000
_cell.angle_alpha   90.00
_cell.angle_beta   90.00
_cell.angle_gamma   90.00
#
_symmetry.space_group_name_H-M   'P 1'
#
loop_
_entity.id
_entity.type
_entity.pdbx_description
1 polymer ?
#
loop_
_entity_poly.entity_id
_entity_poly.type
_entity_poly.pdbx_seq_one_letter_code
_entity_poly.pdbx_strand_id
1 'polypeptide(L)'
;MKSLYTYIGAVLAAASILASCDKNEPSKFNDKDAFVAFDKTSLTLSEGSEDVLKIPVTLASVAGLEETIKFEVKEPEKKAAKQGVNFEVLTKSGTLSFNAENRTRYIEVKAIPDGEYTGDLQFSVVIYGTESIKAGSENTCTVTLNDVDHPLGFMLGEYTATGVNYWDGPCTWTMTFFKDADDDHKVWIDNLFQKDSWAAADTRYYGIVNEDLTSLNIPFGQESEYKYSNGNPVSLLGFDGENGYDTGSVDVAIVRGGDKVSLDFGTEWGFAVVIDGAGTLNLV
;
A
#
# COMPACT_ATOMS: atom_id res chain seq x y z
N MET A 1 -37.50 45.27 -51.19
CA MET A 1 -37.91 45.25 -49.75
C MET A 1 -37.74 43.90 -49.05
N LYS A 2 -37.88 42.76 -49.73
CA LYS A 2 -37.69 41.41 -49.09
C LYS A 2 -36.25 41.14 -48.61
N SER A 3 -35.21 41.69 -49.28
CA SER A 3 -33.81 41.50 -48.92
C SER A 3 -33.38 42.20 -47.63
N LEU A 4 -33.95 43.38 -47.30
CA LEU A 4 -33.57 44.16 -46.13
C LEU A 4 -34.00 43.50 -44.81
N TYR A 5 -35.19 42.88 -44.79
CA TYR A 5 -35.68 42.17 -43.60
C TYR A 5 -34.90 40.87 -43.27
N THR A 6 -34.34 40.24 -44.31
CA THR A 6 -33.51 39.06 -44.12
C THR A 6 -32.20 39.39 -43.44
N TYR A 7 -31.59 40.54 -43.77
CA TYR A 7 -30.35 40.98 -43.12
C TYR A 7 -30.57 41.48 -41.71
N ILE A 8 -31.68 42.16 -41.43
CA ILE A 8 -32.04 42.61 -40.08
C ILE A 8 -32.33 41.43 -39.16
N GLY A 9 -33.01 40.37 -39.65
CA GLY A 9 -33.23 39.16 -38.90
C GLY A 9 -31.97 38.38 -38.58
N ALA A 10 -31.01 38.32 -39.51
CA ALA A 10 -29.74 37.66 -39.31
C ALA A 10 -28.83 38.40 -38.30
N VAL A 11 -28.82 39.72 -38.29
CA VAL A 11 -28.06 40.54 -37.34
C VAL A 11 -28.63 40.46 -35.93
N LEU A 12 -29.95 40.44 -35.78
CA LEU A 12 -30.61 40.22 -34.48
C LEU A 12 -30.39 38.83 -33.92
N ALA A 13 -30.37 37.77 -34.75
CA ALA A 13 -30.07 36.42 -34.34
C ALA A 13 -28.59 36.24 -33.93
N ALA A 14 -27.66 36.94 -34.64
CA ALA A 14 -26.22 36.94 -34.27
C ALA A 14 -25.94 37.68 -32.97
N ALA A 15 -26.67 38.78 -32.70
CA ALA A 15 -26.51 39.54 -31.45
C ALA A 15 -27.03 38.77 -30.21
N SER A 16 -28.04 37.91 -30.37
CA SER A 16 -28.57 37.13 -29.26
C SER A 16 -27.64 35.93 -28.89
N ILE A 17 -26.78 35.48 -29.81
CA ILE A 17 -25.81 34.42 -29.51
C ILE A 17 -24.62 34.98 -28.71
N LEU A 18 -24.25 36.25 -28.90
CA LEU A 18 -23.15 36.87 -28.17
C LEU A 18 -23.54 37.28 -26.73
N ALA A 19 -24.82 37.43 -26.42
CA ALA A 19 -25.29 37.74 -25.07
C ALA A 19 -25.43 36.52 -24.17
N SER A 20 -25.25 35.29 -24.69
CA SER A 20 -25.37 34.05 -23.93
C SER A 20 -24.09 33.62 -23.23
N CYS A 21 -22.94 34.27 -23.48
CA CYS A 21 -21.66 33.87 -22.88
C CYS A 21 -21.40 34.43 -21.49
N ASP A 22 -22.23 35.33 -20.97
CA ASP A 22 -21.97 36.02 -19.68
C ASP A 22 -22.56 35.30 -18.44
N LYS A 23 -23.20 34.13 -18.61
CA LYS A 23 -23.85 33.44 -17.49
C LYS A 23 -23.13 32.19 -16.97
N ASN A 24 -21.96 31.90 -17.49
CA ASN A 24 -21.14 30.79 -17.03
C ASN A 24 -19.74 31.24 -16.57
N GLU A 25 -19.66 32.28 -15.74
CA GLU A 25 -18.47 32.40 -14.93
C GLU A 25 -18.44 31.17 -13.98
N PRO A 26 -17.38 30.39 -13.98
CA PRO A 26 -17.25 29.32 -13.00
C PRO A 26 -17.34 29.97 -11.61
N SER A 27 -18.10 29.33 -10.71
CA SER A 27 -18.23 29.82 -9.34
C SER A 27 -16.83 29.99 -8.75
N LYS A 28 -16.47 31.21 -8.38
CA LYS A 28 -15.18 31.48 -7.76
C LYS A 28 -15.24 31.06 -6.32
N PHE A 29 -14.26 30.25 -5.90
CA PHE A 29 -14.07 29.89 -4.49
C PHE A 29 -13.90 31.19 -3.68
N ASN A 30 -14.53 31.27 -2.54
CA ASN A 30 -14.44 32.41 -1.63
C ASN A 30 -14.36 31.94 -0.17
N ASP A 31 -14.03 32.83 0.77
CA ASP A 31 -13.82 32.43 2.18
C ASP A 31 -15.08 31.96 2.92
N LYS A 32 -16.28 32.12 2.34
CA LYS A 32 -17.50 31.47 2.87
C LYS A 32 -17.50 29.94 2.61
N ASP A 33 -16.71 29.50 1.63
CA ASP A 33 -16.52 28.12 1.26
C ASP A 33 -15.23 27.53 1.87
N ALA A 34 -14.54 28.31 2.73
CA ALA A 34 -13.33 27.88 3.40
C ALA A 34 -13.52 26.59 4.21
N PHE A 35 -12.55 25.70 4.13
CA PHE A 35 -12.58 24.44 4.86
C PHE A 35 -11.17 24.02 5.28
N VAL A 36 -11.10 23.11 6.26
CA VAL A 36 -9.88 22.40 6.66
C VAL A 36 -9.97 20.95 6.26
N ALA A 37 -8.86 20.38 5.80
CA ALA A 37 -8.77 18.99 5.43
C ALA A 37 -7.36 18.45 5.66
N PHE A 38 -7.24 17.13 5.79
CA PHE A 38 -5.95 16.47 5.69
C PHE A 38 -5.49 16.42 4.23
N ASP A 39 -4.20 16.62 3.99
CA ASP A 39 -3.60 16.45 2.68
C ASP A 39 -3.47 14.98 2.28
N LYS A 40 -3.46 14.09 3.29
CA LYS A 40 -3.43 12.64 3.15
C LYS A 40 -4.36 11.99 4.17
N THR A 41 -5.18 11.07 3.72
CA THR A 41 -6.14 10.34 4.57
C THR A 41 -5.57 9.05 5.16
N SER A 42 -4.38 8.64 4.70
CA SER A 42 -3.66 7.47 5.20
C SER A 42 -2.16 7.75 5.25
N LEU A 43 -1.53 7.38 6.35
CA LEU A 43 -0.10 7.47 6.59
C LEU A 43 0.39 6.24 7.33
N THR A 44 1.70 5.99 7.26
CA THR A 44 2.36 4.90 7.96
C THR A 44 3.48 5.44 8.83
N LEU A 45 3.64 4.87 10.01
CA LEU A 45 4.74 5.14 10.94
C LEU A 45 5.33 3.80 11.38
N SER A 46 6.64 3.63 11.27
CA SER A 46 7.31 2.45 11.82
C SER A 46 7.46 2.60 13.32
N GLU A 47 7.14 1.55 14.06
CA GLU A 47 7.30 1.52 15.52
C GLU A 47 8.74 1.76 15.96
N GLY A 48 9.71 1.19 15.24
CA GLY A 48 11.13 1.36 15.51
C GLY A 48 11.72 2.70 15.03
N SER A 49 10.89 3.62 14.46
CA SER A 49 11.39 4.89 13.96
C SER A 49 11.59 5.90 15.08
N GLU A 50 12.77 6.54 15.09
CA GLU A 50 13.04 7.71 15.94
C GLU A 50 12.47 9.01 15.35
N ASP A 51 12.02 8.99 14.10
CA ASP A 51 11.50 10.14 13.38
C ASP A 51 10.11 10.55 13.87
N VAL A 52 9.82 11.85 13.77
CA VAL A 52 8.50 12.40 14.05
C VAL A 52 7.65 12.40 12.78
N LEU A 53 6.55 11.66 12.80
CA LEU A 53 5.55 11.72 11.75
C LEU A 53 4.82 13.07 11.81
N LYS A 54 4.80 13.78 10.68
CA LYS A 54 4.07 15.04 10.51
C LYS A 54 2.84 14.80 9.64
N ILE A 55 1.66 14.88 10.26
CA ILE A 55 0.36 14.73 9.58
C ILE A 55 -0.08 16.11 9.11
N PRO A 56 -0.05 16.40 7.79
CA PRO A 56 -0.35 17.73 7.28
C PRO A 56 -1.87 17.99 7.24
N VAL A 57 -2.25 19.16 7.74
CA VAL A 57 -3.61 19.70 7.71
C VAL A 57 -3.58 21.06 7.03
N THR A 58 -4.37 21.24 5.99
CA THR A 58 -4.39 22.48 5.20
C THR A 58 -5.73 23.21 5.34
N LEU A 59 -5.65 24.53 5.57
CA LEU A 59 -6.77 25.46 5.48
C LEU A 59 -6.90 25.97 4.05
N ALA A 60 -7.93 25.55 3.35
CA ALA A 60 -8.31 26.08 2.05
C ALA A 60 -9.11 27.37 2.25
N SER A 61 -8.49 28.52 1.98
CA SER A 61 -9.11 29.84 2.05
C SER A 61 -8.43 30.81 1.05
N VAL A 62 -9.14 31.86 0.60
CA VAL A 62 -8.59 32.84 -0.32
C VAL A 62 -7.72 33.84 0.43
N ALA A 63 -8.25 34.48 1.48
CA ALA A 63 -7.58 35.52 2.24
C ALA A 63 -6.63 34.98 3.32
N GLY A 64 -6.77 33.69 3.71
CA GLY A 64 -6.03 33.12 4.84
C GLY A 64 -6.61 33.57 6.17
N LEU A 65 -7.72 32.96 6.54
CA LEU A 65 -8.45 33.27 7.79
C LEU A 65 -7.60 32.91 9.01
N GLU A 66 -7.72 33.71 10.08
CA GLU A 66 -7.17 33.39 11.39
C GLU A 66 -8.18 32.49 12.12
N GLU A 67 -7.81 31.21 12.25
CA GLU A 67 -8.69 30.20 12.87
C GLU A 67 -7.92 29.20 13.68
N THR A 68 -8.57 28.68 14.72
CA THR A 68 -8.04 27.58 15.54
C THR A 68 -9.05 26.45 15.54
N ILE A 69 -8.67 25.31 14.96
CA ILE A 69 -9.47 24.11 14.93
C ILE A 69 -9.05 23.12 16.02
N LYS A 70 -9.95 22.22 16.39
CA LYS A 70 -9.66 21.08 17.26
C LYS A 70 -9.36 19.83 16.46
N PHE A 71 -8.52 18.98 17.03
CA PHE A 71 -8.37 17.59 16.56
C PHE A 71 -8.47 16.62 17.74
N GLU A 72 -8.84 15.39 17.44
CA GLU A 72 -8.90 14.28 18.38
C GLU A 72 -8.26 13.04 17.77
N VAL A 73 -7.64 12.23 18.62
CA VAL A 73 -7.20 10.89 18.28
C VAL A 73 -8.30 9.91 18.63
N LYS A 74 -8.57 8.96 17.71
CA LYS A 74 -9.56 7.90 17.88
C LYS A 74 -8.93 6.55 17.69
N GLU A 75 -9.23 5.65 18.59
CA GLU A 75 -8.80 4.25 18.52
C GLU A 75 -9.89 3.44 17.81
N PRO A 76 -9.55 2.58 16.83
CA PRO A 76 -10.50 1.67 16.21
C PRO A 76 -10.88 0.53 17.18
N GLU A 77 -11.94 -0.21 16.88
CA GLU A 77 -12.38 -1.33 17.72
C GLU A 77 -11.41 -2.52 17.69
N LYS A 78 -10.64 -2.66 16.62
CA LYS A 78 -9.68 -3.76 16.42
C LYS A 78 -8.33 -3.19 16.01
N LYS A 79 -7.26 -3.88 16.38
CA LYS A 79 -5.87 -3.48 16.06
C LYS A 79 -5.60 -2.01 16.45
N ALA A 80 -6.06 -1.61 17.63
CA ALA A 80 -5.96 -0.23 18.11
C ALA A 80 -4.57 0.08 18.66
N ALA A 81 -3.89 1.05 18.07
CA ALA A 81 -2.75 1.70 18.70
C ALA A 81 -3.24 2.66 19.79
N LYS A 82 -2.65 2.59 20.96
CA LYS A 82 -3.04 3.38 22.14
C LYS A 82 -2.06 4.52 22.39
N GLN A 83 -2.61 5.73 22.56
CA GLN A 83 -1.80 6.88 22.92
C GLN A 83 -1.15 6.70 24.30
N GLY A 84 0.16 7.00 24.38
CA GLY A 84 0.95 6.81 25.59
C GLY A 84 1.46 5.39 25.81
N VAL A 85 1.10 4.43 24.93
CA VAL A 85 1.60 3.06 24.92
C VAL A 85 2.37 2.79 23.64
N ASN A 86 1.71 2.89 22.48
CA ASN A 86 2.31 2.60 21.18
C ASN A 86 2.76 3.88 20.43
N PHE A 87 2.21 5.03 20.79
CA PHE A 87 2.61 6.33 20.22
C PHE A 87 2.33 7.49 21.17
N GLU A 88 2.99 8.62 20.93
CA GLU A 88 2.75 9.89 21.63
C GLU A 88 2.40 11.00 20.62
N VAL A 89 1.36 11.79 20.91
CA VAL A 89 1.05 13.02 20.18
C VAL A 89 1.87 14.17 20.76
N LEU A 90 2.78 14.71 20.00
CA LEU A 90 3.66 15.81 20.43
C LEU A 90 2.97 17.16 20.34
N THR A 91 1.95 17.30 19.50
CA THR A 91 1.08 18.50 19.42
C THR A 91 0.08 18.52 20.57
N LYS A 92 0.57 18.84 21.77
CA LYS A 92 -0.15 18.67 23.06
C LYS A 92 -1.38 19.58 23.24
N SER A 93 -1.51 20.65 22.45
CA SER A 93 -2.64 21.60 22.57
C SER A 93 -3.98 21.00 22.17
N GLY A 94 -4.02 19.91 21.41
CA GLY A 94 -5.24 19.38 20.77
C GLY A 94 -5.86 20.33 19.75
N THR A 95 -5.11 21.35 19.33
CA THR A 95 -5.58 22.39 18.41
C THR A 95 -4.51 22.77 17.41
N LEU A 96 -4.93 23.28 16.25
CA LEU A 96 -4.08 23.85 15.20
C LEU A 96 -4.55 25.26 14.88
N SER A 97 -3.63 26.24 14.95
CA SER A 97 -3.91 27.64 14.61
C SER A 97 -3.37 27.98 13.24
N PHE A 98 -4.22 28.54 12.39
CA PHE A 98 -3.95 28.94 11.02
C PHE A 98 -4.00 30.46 10.88
N ASN A 99 -3.30 30.99 9.90
CA ASN A 99 -3.36 32.36 9.46
C ASN A 99 -2.96 32.48 7.98
N ALA A 100 -2.91 33.69 7.44
CA ALA A 100 -2.59 33.95 6.02
C ALA A 100 -1.22 33.36 5.59
N GLU A 101 -0.25 33.34 6.50
CA GLU A 101 1.12 32.89 6.24
C GLU A 101 1.29 31.40 6.52
N ASN A 102 0.50 30.82 7.43
CA ASN A 102 0.59 29.45 7.91
C ASN A 102 -0.72 28.70 7.63
N ARG A 103 -0.96 28.37 6.37
CA ARG A 103 -2.16 27.66 5.91
C ARG A 103 -2.06 26.13 6.04
N THR A 104 -0.85 25.61 6.16
CA THR A 104 -0.61 24.18 6.46
C THR A 104 0.00 24.06 7.85
N ARG A 105 -0.58 23.20 8.66
CA ARG A 105 -0.10 22.89 10.00
C ARG A 105 0.08 21.38 10.13
N TYR A 106 0.83 20.97 11.12
CA TYR A 106 1.16 19.56 11.31
C TYR A 106 0.71 19.09 12.69
N ILE A 107 0.10 17.91 12.73
CA ILE A 107 -0.04 17.15 13.95
C ILE A 107 1.17 16.23 14.00
N GLU A 108 1.97 16.36 15.05
CA GLU A 108 3.22 15.64 15.20
C GLU A 108 3.02 14.45 16.11
N VAL A 109 3.45 13.27 15.65
CA VAL A 109 3.30 11.99 16.34
C VAL A 109 4.63 11.27 16.32
N LYS A 110 4.99 10.64 17.44
CA LYS A 110 6.15 9.77 17.57
C LYS A 110 5.72 8.39 18.01
N ALA A 111 6.31 7.34 17.43
CA ALA A 111 6.13 5.97 17.86
C ALA A 111 6.81 5.72 19.22
N ILE A 112 6.29 4.76 19.96
CA ILE A 112 6.86 4.22 21.20
C ILE A 112 7.07 2.73 20.94
N PRO A 113 8.34 2.27 20.75
CA PRO A 113 8.63 0.85 20.57
C PRO A 113 8.29 0.08 21.85
N ASP A 114 7.64 -1.07 21.74
CA ASP A 114 7.33 -1.93 22.90
C ASP A 114 8.18 -3.20 22.93
N GLY A 115 8.83 -3.59 21.83
CA GLY A 115 9.68 -4.78 21.72
C GLY A 115 8.87 -6.08 21.70
N GLU A 116 7.55 -5.99 21.48
CA GLU A 116 6.65 -7.14 21.43
C GLU A 116 5.93 -7.19 20.10
N TYR A 117 5.85 -8.37 19.49
CA TYR A 117 5.07 -8.53 18.27
C TYR A 117 3.57 -8.46 18.59
N THR A 118 2.94 -7.37 18.20
CA THR A 118 1.49 -7.15 18.35
C THR A 118 0.76 -7.11 16.99
N GLY A 119 1.52 -7.16 15.91
CA GLY A 119 1.06 -6.89 14.55
C GLY A 119 0.78 -5.40 14.32
N ASP A 120 0.58 -5.03 13.07
CA ASP A 120 0.32 -3.63 12.72
C ASP A 120 -0.92 -3.09 13.43
N LEU A 121 -0.74 -1.99 14.15
CA LEU A 121 -1.78 -1.30 14.89
C LEU A 121 -2.22 -0.03 14.15
N GLN A 122 -3.39 0.51 14.49
CA GLN A 122 -3.91 1.70 13.84
C GLN A 122 -4.51 2.68 14.86
N PHE A 123 -4.44 3.95 14.52
CA PHE A 123 -5.25 5.01 15.12
C PHE A 123 -5.69 5.99 14.03
N SER A 124 -6.69 6.80 14.32
CA SER A 124 -7.15 7.85 13.42
C SER A 124 -7.06 9.20 14.09
N VAL A 125 -6.75 10.21 13.33
CA VAL A 125 -6.83 11.61 13.75
C VAL A 125 -8.01 12.24 13.02
N VAL A 126 -8.90 12.89 13.77
CA VAL A 126 -10.10 13.55 13.25
C VAL A 126 -9.99 15.05 13.54
N ILE A 127 -10.19 15.88 12.52
CA ILE A 127 -10.25 17.33 12.67
C ILE A 127 -11.70 17.80 12.62
N TYR A 128 -11.99 18.87 13.35
CA TYR A 128 -13.32 19.45 13.45
C TYR A 128 -13.30 20.88 12.92
N GLY A 129 -14.35 21.23 12.19
CA GLY A 129 -14.59 22.61 11.79
C GLY A 129 -14.98 23.51 12.97
N THR A 130 -15.10 24.80 12.69
CA THR A 130 -15.62 25.82 13.61
C THR A 130 -16.94 26.37 13.07
N GLU A 131 -17.49 27.40 13.69
CA GLU A 131 -18.65 28.12 13.13
C GLU A 131 -18.32 28.81 11.78
N SER A 132 -17.06 29.23 11.62
CA SER A 132 -16.58 29.97 10.44
C SER A 132 -16.04 29.07 9.35
N ILE A 133 -15.50 27.89 9.69
CA ILE A 133 -14.79 26.99 8.77
C ILE A 133 -15.34 25.57 8.89
N LYS A 134 -15.70 24.99 7.77
CA LYS A 134 -16.16 23.59 7.74
C LYS A 134 -15.00 22.63 7.76
N ALA A 135 -15.18 21.44 8.33
CA ALA A 135 -14.34 20.29 8.02
C ALA A 135 -14.69 19.79 6.62
N GLY A 136 -13.68 19.61 5.78
CA GLY A 136 -13.84 19.01 4.44
C GLY A 136 -14.20 17.53 4.50
N SER A 137 -14.33 16.89 3.33
CA SER A 137 -14.54 15.45 3.22
C SER A 137 -13.38 14.65 3.81
N GLU A 138 -12.16 15.14 3.63
CA GLU A 138 -10.91 14.56 4.13
C GLU A 138 -10.61 15.04 5.57
N ASN A 139 -11.55 14.83 6.48
CA ASN A 139 -11.44 15.24 7.88
C ASN A 139 -10.90 14.17 8.83
N THR A 140 -10.54 13.02 8.30
CA THR A 140 -9.99 11.89 9.04
C THR A 140 -8.73 11.39 8.36
N CYS A 141 -7.66 11.20 9.12
CA CYS A 141 -6.43 10.57 8.67
C CYS A 141 -6.17 9.32 9.51
N THR A 142 -6.06 8.16 8.88
CA THR A 142 -5.69 6.91 9.54
C THR A 142 -4.19 6.73 9.48
N VAL A 143 -3.58 6.45 10.60
CA VAL A 143 -2.15 6.12 10.72
C VAL A 143 -2.02 4.64 11.06
N THR A 144 -1.27 3.92 10.23
CA THR A 144 -0.86 2.55 10.52
C THR A 144 0.51 2.58 11.18
N LEU A 145 0.60 2.04 12.37
CA LEU A 145 1.85 1.81 13.08
C LEU A 145 2.34 0.41 12.69
N ASN A 146 3.41 0.36 11.91
CA ASN A 146 4.00 -0.91 11.49
C ASN A 146 4.81 -1.49 12.62
N ASP A 147 4.45 -2.69 13.03
CA ASP A 147 5.21 -3.51 13.95
C ASP A 147 6.51 -4.00 13.27
N VAL A 148 7.64 -3.76 13.93
CA VAL A 148 8.97 -4.19 13.46
C VAL A 148 9.49 -5.41 14.21
N ASP A 149 8.78 -5.84 15.25
CA ASP A 149 9.15 -6.96 16.12
C ASP A 149 8.59 -8.29 15.62
N HIS A 150 8.12 -8.32 14.36
CA HIS A 150 7.61 -9.53 13.73
C HIS A 150 8.60 -10.69 13.86
N PRO A 151 8.21 -11.90 14.31
CA PRO A 151 9.11 -13.05 14.49
C PRO A 151 9.96 -13.35 13.26
N LEU A 152 9.41 -13.13 12.07
CA LEU A 152 10.09 -13.31 10.79
C LEU A 152 10.76 -12.03 10.25
N GLY A 153 10.76 -10.92 10.99
CA GLY A 153 11.33 -9.63 10.56
C GLY A 153 12.76 -9.77 10.03
N PHE A 154 13.53 -10.68 10.61
CA PHE A 154 14.91 -10.95 10.21
C PHE A 154 15.06 -11.48 8.76
N MET A 155 14.01 -12.08 8.19
CA MET A 155 14.03 -12.69 6.86
C MET A 155 13.12 -11.99 5.83
N LEU A 156 12.40 -10.95 6.21
CA LEU A 156 11.57 -10.20 5.26
C LEU A 156 12.42 -9.28 4.40
N GLY A 157 11.93 -8.98 3.19
CA GLY A 157 12.58 -8.05 2.25
C GLY A 157 13.13 -8.73 1.01
N GLU A 158 14.06 -8.03 0.34
CA GLU A 158 14.60 -8.44 -0.95
C GLU A 158 15.84 -9.33 -0.81
N TYR A 159 15.87 -10.39 -1.62
CA TYR A 159 17.00 -11.30 -1.76
C TYR A 159 17.47 -11.34 -3.21
N THR A 160 18.76 -11.45 -3.39
CA THR A 160 19.32 -11.86 -4.67
C THR A 160 19.29 -13.38 -4.75
N ALA A 161 18.40 -13.90 -5.59
CA ALA A 161 18.29 -15.32 -5.87
C ALA A 161 19.20 -15.73 -7.04
N THR A 162 19.76 -16.92 -6.96
CA THR A 162 20.51 -17.54 -8.05
C THR A 162 19.97 -18.94 -8.28
N GLY A 163 19.89 -19.36 -9.52
CA GLY A 163 19.38 -20.68 -9.89
C GLY A 163 19.71 -21.02 -11.33
N VAL A 164 19.08 -22.07 -11.82
CA VAL A 164 19.21 -22.54 -13.20
C VAL A 164 17.84 -22.54 -13.85
N ASN A 165 17.64 -21.69 -14.83
CA ASN A 165 16.47 -21.71 -15.70
C ASN A 165 16.63 -22.83 -16.72
N TYR A 166 15.58 -23.61 -16.93
CA TYR A 166 15.61 -24.76 -17.86
C TYR A 166 15.96 -24.34 -19.30
N TRP A 167 15.52 -23.16 -19.74
CA TRP A 167 15.72 -22.68 -21.11
C TRP A 167 17.00 -21.90 -21.29
N ASP A 168 17.34 -21.06 -20.31
CA ASP A 168 18.39 -20.04 -20.42
C ASP A 168 19.65 -20.38 -19.59
N GLY A 169 19.60 -21.43 -18.76
CA GLY A 169 20.72 -21.83 -17.92
C GLY A 169 20.84 -20.96 -16.64
N PRO A 170 22.06 -20.80 -16.10
CA PRO A 170 22.26 -20.06 -14.86
C PRO A 170 21.72 -18.64 -14.91
N CYS A 171 20.95 -18.25 -13.93
CA CYS A 171 20.31 -16.95 -13.85
C CYS A 171 20.34 -16.35 -12.45
N THR A 172 20.10 -15.04 -12.37
CA THR A 172 20.02 -14.30 -11.11
C THR A 172 18.84 -13.35 -11.19
N TRP A 173 18.05 -13.27 -10.10
CA TRP A 173 16.89 -12.38 -10.03
C TRP A 173 16.65 -11.88 -8.61
N THR A 174 15.69 -10.98 -8.43
CA THR A 174 15.26 -10.52 -7.11
C THR A 174 14.02 -11.28 -6.68
N MET A 175 14.09 -11.89 -5.50
CA MET A 175 12.98 -12.52 -4.80
C MET A 175 12.65 -11.69 -3.57
N THR A 176 11.37 -11.48 -3.25
CA THR A 176 10.97 -10.64 -2.12
C THR A 176 10.04 -11.41 -1.18
N PHE A 177 10.33 -11.33 0.11
CA PHE A 177 9.53 -11.95 1.17
C PHE A 177 8.72 -10.91 1.92
N PHE A 178 7.43 -11.17 2.09
CA PHE A 178 6.48 -10.33 2.81
C PHE A 178 5.84 -11.11 3.96
N LYS A 179 5.55 -10.44 5.07
CA LYS A 179 4.77 -11.03 6.16
C LYS A 179 3.33 -11.31 5.74
N ASP A 180 2.72 -12.35 6.30
CA ASP A 180 1.26 -12.52 6.25
C ASP A 180 0.60 -11.55 7.24
N ALA A 181 -0.68 -11.25 7.02
CA ALA A 181 -1.42 -10.30 7.85
C ALA A 181 -1.99 -10.94 9.13
N ASP A 182 -2.17 -12.25 9.13
CA ASP A 182 -2.92 -12.98 10.16
C ASP A 182 -2.14 -14.19 10.73
N ASP A 183 -1.03 -14.60 10.09
CA ASP A 183 -0.21 -15.74 10.49
C ASP A 183 1.26 -15.30 10.56
N ASP A 184 1.81 -15.28 11.77
CA ASP A 184 3.17 -14.83 12.09
C ASP A 184 4.28 -15.81 11.68
N HIS A 185 3.93 -17.02 11.27
CA HIS A 185 4.83 -18.02 10.70
C HIS A 185 4.73 -18.12 9.17
N LYS A 186 3.80 -17.43 8.54
CA LYS A 186 3.60 -17.46 7.10
C LYS A 186 4.25 -16.27 6.40
N VAL A 187 4.92 -16.56 5.30
CA VAL A 187 5.49 -15.54 4.40
C VAL A 187 4.91 -15.68 3.01
N TRP A 188 4.72 -14.54 2.35
CA TRP A 188 4.42 -14.47 0.94
C TRP A 188 5.69 -14.20 0.15
N ILE A 189 5.87 -14.91 -0.95
CA ILE A 189 7.07 -14.90 -1.77
C ILE A 189 6.71 -14.34 -3.15
N ASP A 190 7.28 -13.19 -3.47
CA ASP A 190 7.18 -12.57 -4.79
C ASP A 190 8.38 -12.99 -5.63
N ASN A 191 8.17 -13.32 -6.91
CA ASN A 191 9.19 -13.84 -7.81
C ASN A 191 9.90 -15.08 -7.26
N LEU A 192 9.15 -16.08 -6.77
CA LEU A 192 9.73 -17.33 -6.29
C LEU A 192 10.67 -17.98 -7.33
N PHE A 193 10.38 -17.81 -8.61
CA PHE A 193 11.24 -18.15 -9.72
C PHE A 193 11.37 -16.96 -10.68
N GLN A 194 12.46 -16.96 -11.47
CA GLN A 194 12.75 -15.86 -12.38
C GLN A 194 11.52 -15.56 -13.25
N LYS A 195 11.12 -14.30 -13.25
CA LYS A 195 10.03 -13.78 -14.03
C LYS A 195 10.40 -13.82 -15.51
N ASP A 196 9.93 -14.83 -16.22
CA ASP A 196 9.86 -14.78 -17.66
C ASP A 196 8.50 -14.19 -18.09
N SER A 197 8.20 -14.13 -19.36
CA SER A 197 7.01 -13.47 -19.90
C SER A 197 5.66 -14.10 -19.50
N TRP A 198 5.60 -14.93 -18.46
CA TRP A 198 4.42 -15.68 -18.05
C TRP A 198 3.70 -15.05 -16.87
N ALA A 199 2.39 -14.88 -16.99
CA ALA A 199 1.57 -14.25 -15.97
C ALA A 199 1.57 -14.99 -14.62
N ALA A 200 1.81 -16.32 -14.61
CA ALA A 200 1.92 -17.11 -13.39
C ALA A 200 3.13 -16.73 -12.53
N ALA A 201 4.17 -16.14 -13.12
CA ALA A 201 5.33 -15.64 -12.40
C ALA A 201 5.03 -14.37 -11.58
N ASP A 202 3.92 -13.67 -11.84
CA ASP A 202 3.47 -12.52 -11.07
C ASP A 202 2.72 -12.90 -9.79
N THR A 203 2.36 -14.19 -9.64
CA THR A 203 1.65 -14.69 -8.48
C THR A 203 2.58 -14.74 -7.27
N ARG A 204 2.06 -14.33 -6.11
CA ARG A 204 2.71 -14.58 -4.84
C ARG A 204 2.40 -15.99 -4.37
N TYR A 205 3.43 -16.73 -4.04
CA TYR A 205 3.33 -18.01 -3.38
C TYR A 205 3.61 -17.85 -1.90
N TYR A 206 3.21 -18.82 -1.08
CA TYR A 206 3.48 -18.74 0.35
C TYR A 206 4.37 -19.88 0.81
N GLY A 207 5.06 -19.64 1.90
CA GLY A 207 5.75 -20.66 2.68
C GLY A 207 5.46 -20.49 4.17
N ILE A 208 5.63 -21.58 4.91
CA ILE A 208 5.45 -21.62 6.35
C ILE A 208 6.81 -21.84 7.01
N VAL A 209 7.19 -20.94 7.90
CA VAL A 209 8.41 -21.05 8.70
C VAL A 209 8.13 -21.90 9.93
N ASN A 210 9.02 -22.84 10.25
CA ASN A 210 8.86 -23.68 11.44
C ASN A 210 9.04 -22.86 12.74
N GLU A 211 8.58 -23.42 13.88
CA GLU A 211 8.65 -22.75 15.18
C GLU A 211 10.08 -22.38 15.60
N ASP A 212 11.08 -23.18 15.21
CA ASP A 212 12.49 -22.92 15.51
C ASP A 212 13.14 -21.86 14.59
N LEU A 213 12.41 -21.36 13.61
CA LEU A 213 12.84 -20.36 12.62
C LEU A 213 14.10 -20.79 11.84
N THR A 214 14.22 -22.08 11.55
CA THR A 214 15.37 -22.68 10.86
C THR A 214 15.05 -23.21 9.46
N SER A 215 13.76 -23.38 9.14
CA SER A 215 13.29 -23.93 7.86
C SER A 215 12.04 -23.22 7.39
N LEU A 216 11.97 -22.99 6.09
CA LEU A 216 10.82 -22.49 5.37
C LEU A 216 10.26 -23.61 4.50
N ASN A 217 9.05 -24.09 4.78
CA ASN A 217 8.35 -25.09 4.00
C ASN A 217 7.47 -24.41 2.93
N ILE A 218 7.70 -24.71 1.65
CA ILE A 218 6.92 -24.20 0.52
C ILE A 218 6.07 -25.34 -0.04
N PRO A 219 4.74 -25.35 0.19
CA PRO A 219 3.84 -26.37 -0.34
C PRO A 219 3.72 -26.29 -1.86
N PHE A 220 3.62 -27.44 -2.51
CA PHE A 220 3.24 -27.56 -3.91
C PHE A 220 1.73 -27.43 -4.08
N GLY A 221 1.26 -27.31 -5.32
CA GLY A 221 -0.17 -27.24 -5.65
C GLY A 221 -0.82 -25.88 -5.36
N GLN A 222 -0.04 -24.85 -5.00
CA GLN A 222 -0.57 -23.50 -4.83
C GLN A 222 -1.06 -22.96 -6.18
N GLU A 223 -2.31 -22.54 -6.24
CA GLU A 223 -2.91 -21.97 -7.45
C GLU A 223 -2.41 -20.55 -7.69
N SER A 224 -2.04 -20.26 -8.93
CA SER A 224 -1.75 -18.89 -9.36
C SER A 224 -3.04 -18.11 -9.64
N GLU A 225 -2.94 -16.77 -9.68
CA GLU A 225 -4.06 -15.92 -10.13
C GLU A 225 -4.34 -16.08 -11.62
N TYR A 226 -3.40 -16.62 -12.37
CA TYR A 226 -3.54 -16.86 -13.81
C TYR A 226 -4.39 -18.09 -14.08
N LYS A 227 -5.32 -17.95 -15.02
CA LYS A 227 -6.18 -19.04 -15.50
C LYS A 227 -6.02 -19.22 -17.00
N TYR A 228 -6.02 -20.46 -17.44
CA TYR A 228 -6.07 -20.80 -18.84
C TYR A 228 -7.38 -20.38 -19.49
N SER A 229 -7.41 -20.41 -20.81
CA SER A 229 -8.61 -20.16 -21.61
C SER A 229 -9.76 -21.13 -21.29
N ASN A 230 -9.46 -22.33 -20.75
CA ASN A 230 -10.44 -23.29 -20.25
C ASN A 230 -10.92 -23.03 -18.82
N GLY A 231 -10.39 -21.98 -18.16
CA GLY A 231 -10.73 -21.59 -16.79
C GLY A 231 -9.98 -22.33 -15.69
N ASN A 232 -9.10 -23.26 -16.00
CA ASN A 232 -8.29 -23.97 -15.03
C ASN A 232 -7.17 -23.08 -14.50
N PRO A 233 -6.90 -23.08 -13.18
CA PRO A 233 -5.76 -22.36 -12.63
C PRO A 233 -4.44 -23.02 -13.03
N VAL A 234 -3.39 -22.22 -13.07
CA VAL A 234 -2.02 -22.71 -13.15
C VAL A 234 -1.52 -22.92 -11.72
N SER A 235 -0.90 -24.05 -11.46
CA SER A 235 -0.44 -24.41 -10.11
C SER A 235 1.08 -24.47 -10.03
N LEU A 236 1.61 -24.10 -8.85
CA LEU A 236 3.02 -24.31 -8.50
C LEU A 236 3.29 -25.81 -8.32
N LEU A 237 4.29 -26.31 -9.01
CA LEU A 237 4.78 -27.69 -8.87
C LEU A 237 6.16 -27.70 -8.24
N GLY A 238 6.43 -28.74 -7.43
CA GLY A 238 7.81 -29.16 -7.17
C GLY A 238 8.34 -29.98 -8.33
N PHE A 239 9.63 -29.89 -8.59
CA PHE A 239 10.30 -30.62 -9.67
C PHE A 239 11.62 -31.22 -9.18
N ASP A 240 11.80 -32.54 -9.40
CA ASP A 240 13.00 -33.28 -8.97
C ASP A 240 14.05 -33.47 -10.06
N GLY A 241 13.92 -32.77 -11.17
CA GLY A 241 14.77 -32.90 -12.35
C GLY A 241 14.21 -33.85 -13.43
N GLU A 242 13.24 -34.68 -13.10
CA GLU A 242 12.59 -35.63 -14.03
C GLU A 242 11.05 -35.50 -14.00
N ASN A 243 10.46 -35.30 -12.81
CA ASN A 243 9.02 -35.31 -12.62
C ASN A 243 8.53 -34.05 -11.90
N GLY A 244 7.31 -33.62 -12.23
CA GLY A 244 6.58 -32.58 -11.52
C GLY A 244 5.63 -33.18 -10.48
N TYR A 245 5.50 -32.54 -9.31
CA TYR A 245 4.65 -32.94 -8.21
C TYR A 245 3.75 -31.78 -7.80
N ASP A 246 2.45 -32.02 -7.77
CA ASP A 246 1.43 -31.06 -7.33
C ASP A 246 1.06 -31.22 -5.84
N THR A 247 1.66 -32.23 -5.18
CA THR A 247 1.47 -32.51 -3.75
C THR A 247 2.82 -32.65 -3.07
N GLY A 248 2.87 -32.33 -1.77
CA GLY A 248 4.11 -32.28 -1.02
C GLY A 248 4.64 -30.88 -0.84
N SER A 249 5.88 -30.72 -0.54
CA SER A 249 6.54 -29.45 -0.28
C SER A 249 8.05 -29.56 -0.41
N VAL A 250 8.73 -28.43 -0.48
CA VAL A 250 10.17 -28.32 -0.29
C VAL A 250 10.48 -27.59 1.01
N ASP A 251 11.47 -28.09 1.75
CA ASP A 251 12.02 -27.44 2.93
C ASP A 251 13.29 -26.65 2.54
N VAL A 252 13.23 -25.35 2.71
CA VAL A 252 14.33 -24.43 2.45
C VAL A 252 15.03 -24.12 3.77
N ALA A 253 16.33 -24.37 3.87
CA ALA A 253 17.07 -24.07 5.09
C ALA A 253 17.26 -22.56 5.26
N ILE A 254 16.97 -22.05 6.47
CA ILE A 254 17.21 -20.67 6.87
C ILE A 254 18.57 -20.61 7.57
N VAL A 255 19.57 -20.01 6.90
CA VAL A 255 20.93 -19.91 7.42
C VAL A 255 21.20 -18.48 7.88
N ARG A 256 21.50 -18.31 9.17
CA ARG A 256 21.83 -17.02 9.78
C ARG A 256 23.33 -16.89 9.98
N GLY A 257 23.92 -15.84 9.46
CA GLY A 257 25.35 -15.53 9.60
C GLY A 257 25.60 -14.07 9.96
N GLY A 258 25.65 -13.75 11.27
CA GLY A 258 25.71 -12.36 11.74
C GLY A 258 24.41 -11.61 11.37
N ASP A 259 24.57 -10.44 10.73
CA ASP A 259 23.43 -9.62 10.30
C ASP A 259 22.84 -10.07 8.93
N LYS A 260 23.30 -11.22 8.41
CA LYS A 260 22.86 -11.72 7.10
C LYS A 260 22.06 -13.00 7.27
N VAL A 261 21.02 -13.10 6.45
CA VAL A 261 20.21 -14.31 6.30
C VAL A 261 20.33 -14.78 4.86
N SER A 262 20.50 -16.07 4.66
CA SER A 262 20.41 -16.72 3.36
C SER A 262 19.43 -17.87 3.42
N LEU A 263 18.80 -18.16 2.30
CA LEU A 263 17.84 -19.23 2.12
C LEU A 263 18.47 -20.26 1.17
N ASP A 264 18.68 -21.48 1.67
CA ASP A 264 19.27 -22.56 0.87
C ASP A 264 18.16 -23.51 0.41
N PHE A 265 17.85 -23.44 -0.87
CA PHE A 265 16.86 -24.28 -1.52
C PHE A 265 17.39 -25.68 -1.86
N GLY A 266 18.67 -25.92 -1.62
CA GLY A 266 19.34 -27.16 -2.04
C GLY A 266 19.49 -27.26 -3.56
N THR A 267 19.76 -28.48 -4.03
CA THR A 267 19.98 -28.76 -5.46
C THR A 267 19.10 -29.91 -5.98
N GLU A 268 18.27 -30.47 -5.11
CA GLU A 268 17.46 -31.68 -5.44
C GLU A 268 16.08 -31.32 -5.99
N TRP A 269 15.62 -30.07 -5.71
CA TRP A 269 14.29 -29.61 -6.07
C TRP A 269 14.35 -28.27 -6.81
N GLY A 270 13.47 -28.13 -7.78
CA GLY A 270 13.16 -26.88 -8.43
C GLY A 270 11.66 -26.59 -8.33
N PHE A 271 11.24 -25.46 -8.89
CA PHE A 271 9.84 -25.08 -9.01
C PHE A 271 9.45 -24.97 -10.47
N ALA A 272 8.21 -25.35 -10.77
CA ALA A 272 7.64 -25.22 -12.10
C ALA A 272 6.19 -24.75 -12.01
N VAL A 273 5.66 -24.24 -13.10
CA VAL A 273 4.23 -24.00 -13.25
C VAL A 273 3.69 -24.86 -14.38
N VAL A 274 2.54 -25.50 -14.17
CA VAL A 274 1.89 -26.27 -15.23
C VAL A 274 1.30 -25.31 -16.24
N ILE A 275 1.77 -25.44 -17.47
CA ILE A 275 1.23 -24.71 -18.61
C ILE A 275 0.47 -25.73 -19.47
N ASP A 276 -0.86 -25.66 -19.39
CA ASP A 276 -1.78 -26.48 -20.16
C ASP A 276 -1.64 -28.01 -19.91
N GLY A 277 -2.71 -28.75 -19.79
CA GLY A 277 -2.76 -30.18 -19.47
C GLY A 277 -1.95 -31.12 -20.41
N ALA A 278 -1.02 -30.57 -21.17
CA ALA A 278 -0.09 -31.24 -22.06
C ALA A 278 1.37 -31.23 -21.54
N GLY A 279 1.64 -30.79 -20.34
CA GLY A 279 2.91 -31.06 -19.64
C GLY A 279 4.11 -30.27 -20.14
N THR A 280 3.95 -29.00 -20.48
CA THR A 280 5.10 -28.12 -20.67
C THR A 280 5.48 -27.50 -19.33
N LEU A 281 6.63 -27.91 -18.79
CA LEU A 281 7.19 -27.46 -17.53
C LEU A 281 8.12 -26.27 -17.79
N ASN A 282 7.89 -25.14 -17.14
CA ASN A 282 8.92 -24.11 -16.97
C ASN A 282 9.58 -24.36 -15.62
N LEU A 283 10.87 -24.66 -15.65
CA LEU A 283 11.69 -24.95 -14.49
C LEU A 283 12.50 -23.72 -14.06
N VAL A 284 12.66 -23.60 -12.77
CA VAL A 284 13.60 -22.66 -12.16
C VAL A 284 14.64 -23.41 -11.39
#